data_b9a59110bac63d1e0dfbed0eb278b8ed
#
_entry.id   b9a59110bac63d1e0dfbed0eb278b8ed
#
_cell.length_a   1.000
_cell.length_b   1.000
_cell.length_c   1.000
_cell.angle_alpha   90.00
_cell.angle_beta   90.00
_cell.angle_gamma   90.00
#
_symmetry.space_group_name_H-M   'P 1'
#
loop_
_entity.id
_entity.type
_entity.pdbx_description
1 polymer ?
#
loop_
_entity_poly.entity_id
_entity_poly.type
_entity_poly.pdbx_seq_one_letter_code
_entity_poly.pdbx_strand_id
1 'polypeptide(L)'
;MVLEGSITRSGLARAAGLHANTLRDCGEDGWNPTSDTLAKLSRFLDDHDDSPVMAPIETIIDEARNGRMYILVDDEDRENEGDLIIPAQMATPAAINFMATHGRGLVCVALTRKRVAALGLEPMSRDHTEAMQTAFTVSIEAREGVTTGISAADRARTISVAIDAARGPADIVTPGHVFPLAARDGGVLVRAGHTEAAVDISRLAGLNPSGVICEIMNEDGSMARLADLITFARRHQLKIGTIRDLIAYRMKHDHLVEMVSASALASDYGGDWRAMTYRSKISGATHVVLQKGHVDPGHPTLVRMHAISIFDDVLGQRTAALDGGDWRTRRGCNCSHHA
;
A
#
# COMPACT_ATOMS: atom_id res chain seq x y z
N MET A 1 -11.80 -2.21 -29.54
CA MET A 1 -11.36 -1.58 -30.82
C MET A 1 -12.12 -2.15 -32.04
N VAL A 2 -11.98 -3.40 -32.41
CA VAL A 2 -12.72 -3.95 -33.61
C VAL A 2 -14.22 -4.02 -33.33
N LEU A 3 -14.65 -4.44 -32.13
CA LEU A 3 -16.07 -4.51 -31.75
C LEU A 3 -16.73 -3.14 -31.58
N GLU A 4 -15.95 -2.10 -31.30
CA GLU A 4 -16.40 -0.71 -31.14
C GLU A 4 -16.39 0.08 -32.48
N GLY A 5 -16.02 -0.56 -33.58
CA GLY A 5 -16.00 0.04 -34.91
C GLY A 5 -14.87 1.03 -35.18
N SER A 6 -13.90 1.16 -34.29
CA SER A 6 -12.78 2.08 -34.42
C SER A 6 -11.68 1.61 -35.37
N ILE A 7 -11.57 0.29 -35.60
CA ILE A 7 -10.63 -0.30 -36.57
C ILE A 7 -11.19 -1.57 -37.19
N THR A 8 -10.93 -1.78 -38.47
CA THR A 8 -11.33 -3.04 -39.15
C THR A 8 -10.32 -4.16 -38.89
N ARG A 9 -10.71 -5.45 -39.05
CA ARG A 9 -9.79 -6.60 -38.92
C ARG A 9 -8.55 -6.46 -39.82
N SER A 10 -8.75 -6.01 -41.06
CA SER A 10 -7.67 -5.75 -42.03
C SER A 10 -6.80 -4.53 -41.61
N GLY A 11 -7.42 -3.54 -41.02
CA GLY A 11 -6.72 -2.37 -40.43
C GLY A 11 -5.85 -2.78 -39.24
N LEU A 12 -6.41 -3.56 -38.32
CA LEU A 12 -5.68 -4.11 -37.17
C LEU A 12 -4.50 -4.98 -37.61
N ALA A 13 -4.73 -5.88 -38.60
CA ALA A 13 -3.64 -6.73 -39.13
C ALA A 13 -2.48 -5.87 -39.66
N ARG A 14 -2.76 -4.88 -40.49
CA ARG A 14 -1.75 -3.97 -41.08
C ARG A 14 -1.03 -3.18 -39.99
N ALA A 15 -1.76 -2.64 -39.04
CA ALA A 15 -1.18 -1.87 -37.92
C ALA A 15 -0.25 -2.73 -37.04
N ALA A 16 -0.58 -4.02 -36.85
CA ALA A 16 0.26 -4.99 -36.15
C ALA A 16 1.41 -5.57 -37.01
N GLY A 17 1.66 -5.02 -38.21
CA GLY A 17 2.71 -5.51 -39.12
C GLY A 17 2.42 -6.89 -39.71
N LEU A 18 1.15 -7.24 -39.88
CA LEU A 18 0.67 -8.49 -40.46
C LEU A 18 0.05 -8.26 -41.84
N HIS A 19 -0.05 -9.34 -42.63
CA HIS A 19 -0.80 -9.26 -43.90
C HIS A 19 -2.30 -8.99 -43.63
N ALA A 20 -2.93 -8.14 -44.43
CA ALA A 20 -4.31 -7.67 -44.23
C ALA A 20 -5.37 -8.77 -44.01
N ASN A 21 -5.13 -9.95 -44.58
CA ASN A 21 -6.05 -11.09 -44.48
C ASN A 21 -5.77 -12.01 -43.28
N THR A 22 -4.70 -11.80 -42.53
CA THR A 22 -4.27 -12.68 -41.42
C THR A 22 -5.35 -12.81 -40.32
N LEU A 23 -6.13 -11.78 -40.14
CA LEU A 23 -7.17 -11.73 -39.10
C LEU A 23 -8.59 -11.90 -39.67
N ARG A 24 -8.74 -12.28 -40.97
CA ARG A 24 -10.06 -12.39 -41.59
C ARG A 24 -10.97 -13.34 -40.83
N ASP A 25 -10.44 -14.50 -40.49
CA ASP A 25 -11.18 -15.61 -39.89
C ASP A 25 -10.98 -15.69 -38.37
N CYS A 26 -10.39 -14.66 -37.76
CA CYS A 26 -10.25 -14.61 -36.31
C CYS A 26 -11.63 -14.50 -35.63
N GLY A 27 -11.94 -15.46 -34.77
CA GLY A 27 -13.25 -15.62 -34.14
C GLY A 27 -14.08 -16.74 -34.73
N GLU A 28 -13.57 -17.47 -35.72
CA GLU A 28 -14.18 -18.71 -36.23
C GLU A 28 -13.55 -19.93 -35.57
N ASP A 29 -14.33 -21.00 -35.39
CA ASP A 29 -13.83 -22.26 -34.87
C ASP A 29 -12.83 -22.85 -35.90
N GLY A 30 -11.58 -22.92 -35.55
CA GLY A 30 -10.51 -23.43 -36.44
C GLY A 30 -9.45 -22.40 -36.85
N TRP A 31 -9.60 -21.13 -36.46
CA TRP A 31 -8.52 -20.14 -36.66
C TRP A 31 -7.28 -20.53 -35.82
N ASN A 32 -6.19 -20.85 -36.48
CA ASN A 32 -4.93 -21.30 -35.83
C ASN A 32 -3.77 -20.37 -36.22
N PRO A 33 -3.57 -19.25 -35.49
CA PRO A 33 -2.51 -18.31 -35.79
C PRO A 33 -1.14 -18.89 -35.43
N THR A 34 -0.11 -18.47 -36.14
CA THR A 34 1.28 -18.80 -35.79
C THR A 34 1.71 -18.07 -34.53
N SER A 35 2.72 -18.57 -33.83
CA SER A 35 3.32 -17.90 -32.66
C SER A 35 3.81 -16.47 -32.99
N ASP A 36 4.35 -16.24 -34.21
CA ASP A 36 4.77 -14.93 -34.69
C ASP A 36 3.57 -13.97 -34.85
N THR A 37 2.46 -14.47 -35.39
CA THR A 37 1.21 -13.73 -35.53
C THR A 37 0.69 -13.29 -34.14
N LEU A 38 0.66 -14.20 -33.19
CA LEU A 38 0.23 -13.89 -31.82
C LEU A 38 1.16 -12.88 -31.16
N ALA A 39 2.47 -13.03 -31.29
CA ALA A 39 3.46 -12.10 -30.73
C ALA A 39 3.32 -10.68 -31.31
N LYS A 40 3.08 -10.55 -32.61
CA LYS A 40 2.88 -9.25 -33.26
C LYS A 40 1.56 -8.60 -32.83
N LEU A 41 0.49 -9.38 -32.73
CA LEU A 41 -0.80 -8.88 -32.23
C LEU A 41 -0.72 -8.48 -30.77
N SER A 42 -0.11 -9.30 -29.93
CA SER A 42 0.11 -8.97 -28.51
C SER A 42 0.85 -7.66 -28.39
N ARG A 43 2.02 -7.53 -29.04
CA ARG A 43 2.80 -6.29 -29.01
C ARG A 43 2.00 -5.07 -29.48
N PHE A 44 1.25 -5.19 -30.56
CA PHE A 44 0.42 -4.08 -31.06
C PHE A 44 -0.68 -3.70 -30.07
N LEU A 45 -1.35 -4.69 -29.47
CA LEU A 45 -2.41 -4.45 -28.47
C LEU A 45 -1.82 -3.84 -27.19
N ASP A 46 -0.67 -4.31 -26.78
CA ASP A 46 0.07 -3.79 -25.61
C ASP A 46 0.49 -2.31 -25.82
N ASP A 47 1.00 -1.99 -27.03
CA ASP A 47 1.39 -0.63 -27.41
C ASP A 47 0.19 0.34 -27.54
N HIS A 48 -1.04 -0.19 -27.70
CA HIS A 48 -2.28 0.56 -27.91
C HIS A 48 -3.33 0.30 -26.81
N ASP A 49 -2.92 -0.25 -25.69
CA ASP A 49 -3.78 -0.36 -24.51
C ASP A 49 -3.87 1.02 -23.83
N ASP A 50 -4.96 1.74 -24.16
CA ASP A 50 -5.33 3.01 -23.54
C ASP A 50 -5.89 2.85 -22.12
N SER A 51 -5.80 1.65 -21.52
CA SER A 51 -6.21 1.44 -20.14
C SER A 51 -5.50 2.42 -19.23
N PRO A 52 -6.22 3.08 -18.29
CA PRO A 52 -5.59 4.02 -17.39
C PRO A 52 -4.52 3.30 -16.57
N VAL A 53 -3.29 3.81 -16.64
CA VAL A 53 -2.15 3.28 -15.87
C VAL A 53 -2.35 3.58 -14.39
N MET A 54 -2.86 4.78 -14.08
CA MET A 54 -3.29 5.14 -12.72
C MET A 54 -4.57 4.37 -12.39
N ALA A 55 -4.53 3.62 -11.32
CA ALA A 55 -5.60 2.72 -10.93
C ALA A 55 -6.10 2.99 -9.51
N PRO A 56 -7.42 2.81 -9.24
CA PRO A 56 -7.95 2.82 -7.90
C PRO A 56 -7.24 1.77 -7.01
N ILE A 57 -7.20 2.03 -5.71
CA ILE A 57 -6.48 1.15 -4.78
C ILE A 57 -7.05 -0.28 -4.72
N GLU A 58 -8.35 -0.43 -4.97
CA GLU A 58 -9.01 -1.73 -5.08
C GLU A 58 -8.41 -2.56 -6.22
N THR A 59 -8.12 -1.93 -7.35
CA THR A 59 -7.44 -2.59 -8.48
C THR A 59 -6.03 -3.01 -8.09
N ILE A 60 -5.29 -2.19 -7.36
CA ILE A 60 -3.93 -2.53 -6.87
C ILE A 60 -3.98 -3.72 -5.90
N ILE A 61 -4.99 -3.76 -5.01
CA ILE A 61 -5.21 -4.91 -4.12
C ILE A 61 -5.53 -6.18 -4.92
N ASP A 62 -6.28 -6.06 -6.03
CA ASP A 62 -6.57 -7.18 -6.92
C ASP A 62 -5.34 -7.63 -7.73
N GLU A 63 -4.48 -6.71 -8.18
CA GLU A 63 -3.18 -7.05 -8.77
C GLU A 63 -2.35 -7.87 -7.79
N ALA A 64 -2.23 -7.39 -6.55
CA ALA A 64 -1.53 -8.11 -5.48
C ALA A 64 -2.10 -9.50 -5.24
N ARG A 65 -3.43 -9.63 -5.14
CA ARG A 65 -4.13 -10.91 -4.91
C ARG A 65 -3.86 -11.91 -6.03
N ASN A 66 -3.74 -11.43 -7.26
CA ASN A 66 -3.44 -12.25 -8.43
C ASN A 66 -1.93 -12.49 -8.65
N GLY A 67 -1.06 -12.03 -7.74
CA GLY A 67 0.39 -12.21 -7.83
C GLY A 67 1.03 -11.36 -8.91
N ARG A 68 0.35 -10.31 -9.38
CA ARG A 68 0.92 -9.37 -10.35
C ARG A 68 1.63 -8.22 -9.64
N MET A 69 2.74 -7.79 -10.25
CA MET A 69 3.51 -6.64 -9.80
C MET A 69 2.77 -5.35 -10.10
N TYR A 70 2.91 -4.37 -9.25
CA TYR A 70 2.33 -3.04 -9.40
C TYR A 70 3.32 -1.98 -8.92
N ILE A 71 3.02 -0.72 -9.21
CA ILE A 71 3.80 0.42 -8.74
C ILE A 71 2.97 1.17 -7.69
N LEU A 72 3.61 1.57 -6.60
CA LEU A 72 3.05 2.58 -5.70
C LEU A 72 3.90 3.82 -5.75
N VAL A 73 3.25 4.97 -5.69
CA VAL A 73 3.89 6.27 -5.55
C VAL A 73 3.53 6.88 -4.20
N ASP A 74 4.49 7.51 -3.57
CA ASP A 74 4.28 8.28 -2.36
C ASP A 74 4.02 9.77 -2.66
N ASP A 75 3.88 10.58 -1.62
CA ASP A 75 3.57 12.00 -1.76
C ASP A 75 4.79 12.78 -2.27
N GLU A 76 4.55 13.83 -3.07
CA GLU A 76 5.59 14.74 -3.57
C GLU A 76 6.38 15.41 -2.43
N ASP A 77 5.72 15.64 -1.30
CA ASP A 77 6.32 16.26 -0.10
C ASP A 77 7.13 15.25 0.74
N ARG A 78 7.16 13.94 0.36
CA ARG A 78 7.94 12.92 1.06
C ARG A 78 9.20 12.53 0.29
N GLU A 79 9.24 11.41 -0.40
CA GLU A 79 10.36 10.96 -1.25
C GLU A 79 10.10 11.28 -2.72
N ASN A 80 8.80 11.39 -3.09
CA ASN A 80 8.35 11.58 -4.45
C ASN A 80 8.91 10.50 -5.39
N GLU A 81 8.79 9.25 -4.98
CA GLU A 81 9.36 8.08 -5.68
C GLU A 81 8.27 7.06 -6.00
N GLY A 82 8.61 6.10 -6.84
CA GLY A 82 7.76 4.97 -7.14
C GLY A 82 8.52 3.67 -7.01
N ASP A 83 7.92 2.72 -6.30
CA ASP A 83 8.47 1.39 -6.12
C ASP A 83 7.69 0.35 -6.91
N LEU A 84 8.42 -0.59 -7.53
CA LEU A 84 7.89 -1.89 -7.94
C LEU A 84 7.57 -2.70 -6.69
N ILE A 85 6.36 -3.22 -6.60
CA ILE A 85 5.92 -4.01 -5.45
C ILE A 85 5.26 -5.31 -5.91
N ILE A 86 5.57 -6.39 -5.21
CA ILE A 86 4.88 -7.68 -5.33
C ILE A 86 4.73 -8.29 -3.94
N PRO A 87 3.60 -8.96 -3.61
CA PRO A 87 3.50 -9.72 -2.37
C PRO A 87 4.64 -10.73 -2.25
N ALA A 88 5.31 -10.80 -1.09
CA ALA A 88 6.54 -11.58 -0.96
C ALA A 88 6.34 -13.08 -1.23
N GLN A 89 5.14 -13.64 -0.94
CA GLN A 89 4.84 -15.04 -1.28
C GLN A 89 4.73 -15.30 -2.78
N MET A 90 4.60 -14.25 -3.60
CA MET A 90 4.55 -14.31 -5.07
C MET A 90 5.88 -13.89 -5.72
N ALA A 91 6.91 -13.61 -4.93
CA ALA A 91 8.22 -13.17 -5.39
C ALA A 91 9.04 -14.34 -6.01
N THR A 92 8.74 -14.64 -7.27
CA THR A 92 9.47 -15.63 -8.07
C THR A 92 10.85 -15.12 -8.49
N PRO A 93 11.78 -15.99 -8.90
CA PRO A 93 13.05 -15.57 -9.52
C PRO A 93 12.85 -14.60 -10.69
N ALA A 94 11.81 -14.80 -11.51
CA ALA A 94 11.49 -13.91 -12.62
C ALA A 94 11.08 -12.49 -12.13
N ALA A 95 10.29 -12.41 -11.06
CA ALA A 95 9.90 -11.13 -10.45
C ALA A 95 11.11 -10.39 -9.87
N ILE A 96 12.00 -11.09 -9.16
CA ILE A 96 13.24 -10.51 -8.63
C ILE A 96 14.17 -10.04 -9.75
N ASN A 97 14.30 -10.84 -10.81
CA ASN A 97 15.08 -10.45 -11.99
C ASN A 97 14.48 -9.21 -12.68
N PHE A 98 13.16 -9.12 -12.78
CA PHE A 98 12.47 -7.94 -13.33
C PHE A 98 12.80 -6.69 -12.50
N MET A 99 12.66 -6.76 -11.19
CA MET A 99 12.99 -5.65 -10.29
C MET A 99 14.45 -5.20 -10.43
N ALA A 100 15.38 -6.14 -10.41
CA ALA A 100 16.80 -5.84 -10.53
C ALA A 100 17.18 -5.25 -11.90
N THR A 101 16.55 -5.71 -12.98
CA THR A 101 16.86 -5.29 -14.35
C THR A 101 16.20 -3.96 -14.70
N HIS A 102 14.93 -3.81 -14.35
CA HIS A 102 14.11 -2.67 -14.80
C HIS A 102 13.89 -1.62 -13.70
N GLY A 103 13.73 -2.03 -12.44
CA GLY A 103 13.66 -1.11 -11.30
C GLY A 103 15.02 -0.49 -11.02
N ARG A 104 16.06 -1.29 -10.96
CA ARG A 104 17.46 -0.89 -10.69
C ARG A 104 17.73 -0.44 -9.27
N GLY A 105 16.68 -0.35 -8.44
CA GLY A 105 16.76 -0.02 -7.02
C GLY A 105 17.25 -1.17 -6.14
N LEU A 106 17.17 -0.99 -4.85
CA LEU A 106 17.52 -2.01 -3.87
C LEU A 106 16.35 -2.97 -3.65
N VAL A 107 16.54 -4.26 -3.95
CA VAL A 107 15.51 -5.27 -3.69
C VAL A 107 15.44 -5.53 -2.18
N CYS A 108 14.35 -5.06 -1.56
CA CYS A 108 14.09 -5.18 -0.13
C CYS A 108 12.86 -6.06 0.14
N VAL A 109 12.80 -6.70 1.30
CA VAL A 109 11.61 -7.41 1.77
C VAL A 109 11.01 -6.71 2.97
N ALA A 110 9.82 -6.14 2.80
CA ALA A 110 9.04 -5.54 3.87
C ALA A 110 8.35 -6.62 4.71
N LEU A 111 8.61 -6.63 6.01
CA LEU A 111 8.10 -7.61 6.97
C LEU A 111 7.41 -6.90 8.13
N THR A 112 6.45 -7.58 8.77
CA THR A 112 5.91 -7.10 10.04
C THR A 112 6.99 -7.14 11.14
N ARG A 113 6.90 -6.25 12.13
CA ARG A 113 7.79 -6.28 13.32
C ARG A 113 7.78 -7.63 14.01
N LYS A 114 6.61 -8.25 14.10
CA LYS A 114 6.47 -9.60 14.66
C LYS A 114 7.33 -10.61 13.91
N ARG A 115 7.36 -10.55 12.56
CA ARG A 115 8.17 -11.46 11.76
C ARG A 115 9.66 -11.17 11.88
N VAL A 116 10.05 -9.91 11.88
CA VAL A 116 11.44 -9.47 12.12
C VAL A 116 11.94 -9.99 13.47
N ALA A 117 11.15 -9.85 14.54
CA ALA A 117 11.48 -10.39 15.85
C ALA A 117 11.56 -11.92 15.87
N ALA A 118 10.65 -12.63 15.19
CA ALA A 118 10.66 -14.09 15.10
C ALA A 118 11.89 -14.63 14.36
N LEU A 119 12.46 -13.85 13.42
CA LEU A 119 13.71 -14.15 12.73
C LEU A 119 14.97 -13.72 13.52
N GLY A 120 14.80 -13.02 14.65
CA GLY A 120 15.92 -12.53 15.46
C GLY A 120 16.76 -11.46 14.76
N LEU A 121 16.14 -10.66 13.86
CA LEU A 121 16.88 -9.65 13.08
C LEU A 121 17.07 -8.38 13.88
N GLU A 122 18.34 -7.99 14.04
CA GLU A 122 18.73 -6.74 14.66
C GLU A 122 18.59 -5.56 13.67
N PRO A 123 18.26 -4.34 14.16
CA PRO A 123 18.37 -3.13 13.35
C PRO A 123 19.78 -2.95 12.79
N MET A 124 19.89 -2.46 11.55
CA MET A 124 21.19 -2.21 10.91
C MET A 124 21.97 -1.10 11.61
N SER A 125 21.28 -0.14 12.23
CA SER A 125 21.88 0.91 13.07
C SER A 125 21.17 0.97 14.41
N ARG A 126 21.93 1.27 15.49
CA ARG A 126 21.40 1.51 16.83
C ARG A 126 20.92 2.94 17.03
N ASP A 127 21.39 3.87 16.19
CA ASP A 127 21.10 5.30 16.28
C ASP A 127 19.96 5.70 15.33
N HIS A 128 18.78 5.09 15.50
CA HIS A 128 17.56 5.52 14.79
C HIS A 128 16.95 6.73 15.52
N THR A 129 17.44 7.92 15.22
CA THR A 129 16.97 9.17 15.85
C THR A 129 15.74 9.78 15.18
N GLU A 130 15.40 9.37 13.95
CA GLU A 130 14.28 9.94 13.21
C GLU A 130 13.11 8.95 13.07
N ALA A 131 11.94 9.38 13.54
CA ALA A 131 10.71 8.56 13.53
C ALA A 131 10.22 8.18 12.11
N MET A 132 10.67 8.88 11.08
CA MET A 132 10.24 8.71 9.67
C MET A 132 11.21 7.90 8.81
N GLN A 133 12.39 7.54 9.33
CA GLN A 133 13.38 6.76 8.58
C GLN A 133 12.92 5.33 8.31
N THR A 134 13.40 4.78 7.19
CA THR A 134 13.21 3.37 6.83
C THR A 134 13.95 2.47 7.79
N ALA A 135 13.22 1.54 8.42
CA ALA A 135 13.75 0.66 9.45
C ALA A 135 14.45 -0.57 8.84
N PHE A 136 15.66 -0.36 8.32
CA PHE A 136 16.53 -1.45 7.87
C PHE A 136 16.94 -2.36 9.01
N THR A 137 16.92 -3.66 8.76
CA THR A 137 17.58 -4.65 9.60
C THR A 137 18.86 -5.13 8.92
N VAL A 138 19.65 -5.93 9.64
CA VAL A 138 20.80 -6.62 9.03
C VAL A 138 20.34 -7.39 7.79
N SER A 139 21.16 -7.36 6.73
CA SER A 139 20.87 -8.11 5.50
C SER A 139 20.97 -9.62 5.76
N ILE A 140 20.19 -10.40 5.03
CA ILE A 140 20.03 -11.83 5.25
C ILE A 140 20.31 -12.68 4.00
N GLU A 141 20.61 -13.95 4.26
CA GLU A 141 20.66 -15.02 3.27
C GLU A 141 19.96 -16.25 3.83
N ALA A 142 19.29 -17.04 2.96
CA ALA A 142 18.86 -18.37 3.39
C ALA A 142 20.07 -19.25 3.69
N ARG A 143 20.03 -20.00 4.81
CA ARG A 143 21.13 -20.92 5.16
C ARG A 143 21.31 -22.03 4.16
N GLU A 144 20.23 -22.47 3.51
CA GLU A 144 20.22 -23.59 2.58
C GLU A 144 19.43 -23.27 1.31
N GLY A 145 19.87 -23.89 0.21
CA GLY A 145 19.23 -23.77 -1.09
C GLY A 145 19.60 -22.50 -1.87
N VAL A 146 20.73 -21.90 -1.56
CA VAL A 146 21.36 -20.78 -2.25
C VAL A 146 22.78 -21.12 -2.67
N THR A 147 23.31 -20.41 -3.65
CA THR A 147 24.71 -20.51 -4.10
C THR A 147 25.55 -19.36 -3.52
N THR A 148 25.71 -18.27 -4.27
CA THR A 148 26.42 -17.07 -3.82
C THR A 148 25.50 -16.00 -3.23
N GLY A 149 24.19 -16.22 -3.26
CA GLY A 149 23.18 -15.37 -2.64
C GLY A 149 22.63 -14.25 -3.52
N ILE A 150 23.42 -13.70 -4.42
CA ILE A 150 23.05 -12.50 -5.21
C ILE A 150 22.13 -12.80 -6.40
N SER A 151 22.09 -14.04 -6.89
CA SER A 151 21.26 -14.40 -8.04
C SER A 151 19.78 -14.15 -7.75
N ALA A 152 18.98 -13.91 -8.80
CA ALA A 152 17.53 -13.74 -8.63
C ALA A 152 16.87 -14.97 -7.99
N ALA A 153 17.38 -16.17 -8.29
CA ALA A 153 16.92 -17.42 -7.69
C ALA A 153 17.27 -17.50 -6.20
N ASP A 154 18.50 -17.15 -5.83
CA ASP A 154 18.96 -17.17 -4.43
C ASP A 154 18.19 -16.13 -3.58
N ARG A 155 17.98 -14.91 -4.10
CA ARG A 155 17.22 -13.89 -3.41
C ARG A 155 15.75 -14.28 -3.25
N ALA A 156 15.12 -14.85 -4.29
CA ALA A 156 13.75 -15.38 -4.19
C ALA A 156 13.66 -16.50 -3.14
N ARG A 157 14.67 -17.39 -3.08
CA ARG A 157 14.78 -18.43 -2.06
C ARG A 157 14.89 -17.82 -0.66
N THR A 158 15.75 -16.85 -0.47
CA THR A 158 15.94 -16.15 0.80
C THR A 158 14.64 -15.48 1.27
N ILE A 159 13.94 -14.80 0.36
CA ILE A 159 12.63 -14.18 0.64
C ILE A 159 11.62 -15.25 1.07
N SER A 160 11.55 -16.39 0.36
CA SER A 160 10.61 -17.47 0.70
C SER A 160 10.86 -18.03 2.11
N VAL A 161 12.11 -18.17 2.52
CA VAL A 161 12.49 -18.57 3.89
C VAL A 161 12.14 -17.49 4.89
N ALA A 162 12.41 -16.22 4.57
CA ALA A 162 12.15 -15.10 5.46
C ALA A 162 10.66 -14.91 5.79
N ILE A 163 9.74 -15.25 4.90
CA ILE A 163 8.29 -15.11 5.13
C ILE A 163 7.61 -16.36 5.68
N ASP A 164 8.26 -17.52 5.64
CA ASP A 164 7.70 -18.80 6.10
C ASP A 164 7.61 -18.83 7.63
N ALA A 165 6.39 -18.89 8.16
CA ALA A 165 6.14 -18.91 9.60
C ALA A 165 6.75 -20.12 10.33
N ALA A 166 7.04 -21.21 9.61
CA ALA A 166 7.68 -22.40 10.18
C ALA A 166 9.20 -22.25 10.31
N ARG A 167 9.80 -21.22 9.71
CA ARG A 167 11.23 -20.92 9.72
C ARG A 167 11.58 -19.88 10.79
N GLY A 168 12.81 -19.96 11.29
CA GLY A 168 13.32 -19.09 12.34
C GLY A 168 14.76 -18.63 12.15
N PRO A 169 15.42 -18.13 13.20
CA PRO A 169 16.80 -17.63 13.12
C PRO A 169 17.81 -18.67 12.61
N ALA A 170 17.55 -19.96 12.86
CA ALA A 170 18.42 -21.04 12.42
C ALA A 170 18.40 -21.26 10.89
N ASP A 171 17.37 -20.78 10.18
CA ASP A 171 17.20 -20.99 8.75
C ASP A 171 17.81 -19.86 7.90
N ILE A 172 18.31 -18.80 8.53
CA ILE A 172 18.94 -17.65 7.87
C ILE A 172 20.36 -17.43 8.39
N VAL A 173 21.15 -16.72 7.61
CA VAL A 173 22.48 -16.21 7.98
C VAL A 173 22.56 -14.71 7.68
N THR A 174 23.44 -14.01 8.36
CA THR A 174 23.75 -12.60 8.18
C THR A 174 25.27 -12.40 8.09
N PRO A 175 25.77 -11.46 7.27
CA PRO A 175 25.04 -10.68 6.28
C PRO A 175 24.65 -11.50 5.04
N GLY A 176 23.80 -10.94 4.18
CA GLY A 176 23.37 -11.54 2.91
C GLY A 176 22.98 -10.49 1.87
N HIS A 177 22.24 -10.90 0.85
CA HIS A 177 21.89 -10.10 -0.33
C HIS A 177 20.42 -9.69 -0.40
N VAL A 178 19.63 -9.97 0.64
CA VAL A 178 18.26 -9.48 0.81
C VAL A 178 18.20 -8.57 2.04
N PHE A 179 17.54 -7.42 1.90
CA PHE A 179 17.46 -6.38 2.91
C PHE A 179 16.07 -6.34 3.54
N PRO A 180 15.87 -6.91 4.75
CA PRO A 180 14.58 -6.84 5.41
C PRO A 180 14.33 -5.44 6.00
N LEU A 181 13.09 -4.97 5.83
CA LEU A 181 12.58 -3.72 6.37
C LEU A 181 11.47 -4.03 7.37
N ALA A 182 11.55 -3.44 8.57
CA ALA A 182 10.54 -3.60 9.61
C ALA A 182 9.42 -2.57 9.44
N ALA A 183 8.26 -2.97 8.91
CA ALA A 183 7.09 -2.10 8.82
C ALA A 183 6.59 -1.69 10.20
N ARG A 184 6.14 -0.43 10.35
CA ARG A 184 5.54 0.08 11.57
C ARG A 184 4.21 -0.63 11.85
N ASP A 185 3.95 -0.96 13.12
CA ASP A 185 2.63 -1.41 13.54
C ASP A 185 1.61 -0.29 13.29
N GLY A 186 0.46 -0.64 12.69
CA GLY A 186 -0.51 0.32 12.17
C GLY A 186 -0.33 0.66 10.69
N GLY A 187 0.79 0.25 10.07
CA GLY A 187 1.03 0.36 8.62
C GLY A 187 1.05 1.80 8.12
N VAL A 188 0.49 2.04 6.91
CA VAL A 188 0.48 3.37 6.27
C VAL A 188 -0.25 4.45 7.09
N LEU A 189 -1.08 4.08 8.05
CA LEU A 189 -1.75 5.03 8.95
C LEU A 189 -0.80 5.61 10.02
N VAL A 190 0.37 5.01 10.20
CA VAL A 190 1.43 5.48 11.13
C VAL A 190 2.61 6.06 10.35
N ARG A 191 2.99 5.43 9.25
CA ARG A 191 4.06 5.89 8.37
C ARG A 191 3.66 5.66 6.91
N ALA A 192 3.48 6.74 6.17
CA ALA A 192 3.05 6.72 4.76
C ALA A 192 4.21 6.33 3.81
N GLY A 193 4.85 5.17 4.03
CA GLY A 193 5.99 4.69 3.25
C GLY A 193 5.70 3.39 2.50
N HIS A 194 6.50 3.11 1.46
CA HIS A 194 6.40 1.93 0.62
C HIS A 194 6.51 0.62 1.41
N THR A 195 7.33 0.59 2.47
CA THR A 195 7.48 -0.56 3.38
C THR A 195 6.15 -0.95 4.03
N GLU A 196 5.47 0.04 4.63
CA GLU A 196 4.17 -0.16 5.26
C GLU A 196 3.10 -0.49 4.24
N ALA A 197 3.12 0.20 3.09
CA ALA A 197 2.16 -0.01 2.02
C ALA A 197 2.22 -1.44 1.44
N ALA A 198 3.42 -1.99 1.23
CA ALA A 198 3.61 -3.35 0.74
C ALA A 198 3.04 -4.41 1.69
N VAL A 199 3.25 -4.24 3.00
CA VAL A 199 2.68 -5.11 4.04
C VAL A 199 1.16 -4.99 4.10
N ASP A 200 0.63 -3.76 4.05
CA ASP A 200 -0.80 -3.48 4.12
C ASP A 200 -1.57 -4.05 2.92
N ILE A 201 -1.08 -3.82 1.71
CA ILE A 201 -1.73 -4.33 0.49
C ILE A 201 -1.70 -5.86 0.48
N SER A 202 -0.59 -6.49 0.85
CA SER A 202 -0.51 -7.95 0.96
C SER A 202 -1.55 -8.49 1.95
N ARG A 203 -1.69 -7.84 3.12
CA ARG A 203 -2.72 -8.18 4.12
C ARG A 203 -4.13 -7.99 3.58
N LEU A 204 -4.42 -6.86 2.91
CA LEU A 204 -5.73 -6.56 2.31
C LEU A 204 -6.06 -7.51 1.16
N ALA A 205 -5.07 -8.01 0.45
CA ALA A 205 -5.21 -9.04 -0.56
C ALA A 205 -5.49 -10.45 0.02
N GLY A 206 -5.41 -10.61 1.35
CA GLY A 206 -5.59 -11.91 2.04
C GLY A 206 -4.34 -12.80 1.98
N LEU A 207 -3.17 -12.21 1.73
CA LEU A 207 -1.89 -12.90 1.59
C LEU A 207 -1.04 -12.75 2.86
N ASN A 208 0.13 -13.41 2.88
CA ASN A 208 1.12 -13.19 3.92
C ASN A 208 1.45 -11.69 4.00
N PRO A 209 1.39 -11.05 5.19
CA PRO A 209 1.61 -9.61 5.36
C PRO A 209 3.10 -9.24 5.18
N SER A 210 3.57 -9.38 3.96
CA SER A 210 4.93 -9.11 3.53
C SER A 210 4.95 -8.77 2.04
N GLY A 211 5.87 -7.91 1.62
CA GLY A 211 6.03 -7.55 0.22
C GLY A 211 7.49 -7.37 -0.15
N VAL A 212 7.81 -7.59 -1.43
CA VAL A 212 9.10 -7.22 -2.00
C VAL A 212 8.93 -5.88 -2.68
N ILE A 213 9.83 -4.96 -2.41
CA ILE A 213 9.84 -3.61 -2.96
C ILE A 213 11.18 -3.33 -3.64
N CYS A 214 11.16 -2.46 -4.64
CA CYS A 214 12.36 -2.02 -5.33
C CYS A 214 12.06 -0.66 -5.98
N GLU A 215 12.85 0.34 -5.67
CA GLU A 215 12.74 1.67 -6.24
C GLU A 215 12.95 1.63 -7.76
N ILE A 216 12.32 2.59 -8.48
CA ILE A 216 12.48 2.71 -9.93
C ILE A 216 13.39 3.88 -10.24
N MET A 217 14.50 3.59 -10.94
CA MET A 217 15.44 4.58 -11.43
C MET A 217 15.40 4.69 -12.95
N ASN A 218 15.64 5.89 -13.45
CA ASN A 218 15.87 6.19 -14.86
C ASN A 218 17.19 5.57 -15.37
N GLU A 219 17.39 5.60 -16.68
CA GLU A 219 18.61 5.04 -17.30
C GLU A 219 19.89 5.79 -16.93
N ASP A 220 19.76 7.06 -16.57
CA ASP A 220 20.87 7.91 -16.11
C ASP A 220 21.18 7.75 -14.61
N GLY A 221 20.41 6.91 -13.89
CA GLY A 221 20.55 6.67 -12.44
C GLY A 221 19.80 7.66 -11.58
N SER A 222 19.07 8.62 -12.12
CA SER A 222 18.18 9.47 -11.35
C SER A 222 16.90 8.71 -10.94
N MET A 223 16.24 9.17 -9.87
CA MET A 223 14.97 8.57 -9.45
C MET A 223 13.86 8.89 -10.44
N ALA A 224 13.10 7.86 -10.86
CA ALA A 224 11.95 8.05 -11.72
C ALA A 224 10.83 8.80 -10.98
N ARG A 225 10.26 9.82 -11.61
CA ARG A 225 9.13 10.60 -11.09
C ARG A 225 7.85 10.21 -11.81
N LEU A 226 6.70 10.68 -11.37
CA LEU A 226 5.39 10.22 -11.86
C LEU A 226 5.29 10.17 -13.39
N ALA A 227 5.83 11.14 -14.12
CA ALA A 227 5.82 11.16 -15.59
C ALA A 227 6.63 9.99 -16.20
N ASP A 228 7.79 9.69 -15.60
CA ASP A 228 8.64 8.58 -16.01
C ASP A 228 7.98 7.25 -15.65
N LEU A 229 7.38 7.18 -14.45
CA LEU A 229 6.66 6.00 -13.97
C LEU A 229 5.45 5.65 -14.83
N ILE A 230 4.70 6.64 -15.35
CA ILE A 230 3.61 6.40 -16.29
C ILE A 230 4.14 5.76 -17.58
N THR A 231 5.26 6.26 -18.09
CA THR A 231 5.91 5.71 -19.30
C THR A 231 6.42 4.29 -19.04
N PHE A 232 7.07 4.09 -17.90
CA PHE A 232 7.55 2.77 -17.45
C PHE A 232 6.39 1.78 -17.30
N ALA A 233 5.32 2.18 -16.64
CA ALA A 233 4.16 1.34 -16.37
C ALA A 233 3.46 0.91 -17.67
N ARG A 234 3.31 1.82 -18.64
CA ARG A 234 2.78 1.49 -19.98
C ARG A 234 3.65 0.45 -20.69
N ARG A 235 4.99 0.67 -20.69
CA ARG A 235 5.94 -0.25 -21.32
C ARG A 235 5.86 -1.66 -20.74
N HIS A 236 5.62 -1.78 -19.44
CA HIS A 236 5.66 -3.05 -18.71
C HIS A 236 4.27 -3.55 -18.27
N GLN A 237 3.19 -2.91 -18.74
CA GLN A 237 1.79 -3.27 -18.44
C GLN A 237 1.49 -3.34 -16.94
N LEU A 238 2.06 -2.41 -16.18
CA LEU A 238 1.85 -2.30 -14.75
C LEU A 238 0.79 -1.25 -14.41
N LYS A 239 0.13 -1.41 -13.28
CA LYS A 239 -0.76 -0.40 -12.71
C LYS A 239 -0.03 0.42 -11.66
N ILE A 240 -0.38 1.71 -11.56
CA ILE A 240 0.15 2.63 -10.56
C ILE A 240 -0.96 2.98 -9.59
N GLY A 241 -0.73 2.78 -8.31
CA GLY A 241 -1.56 3.28 -7.21
C GLY A 241 -0.82 4.32 -6.38
N THR A 242 -1.53 4.99 -5.48
CA THR A 242 -0.94 5.97 -4.56
C THR A 242 -1.05 5.50 -3.10
N ILE A 243 -0.05 5.81 -2.29
CA ILE A 243 -0.10 5.55 -0.84
C ILE A 243 -1.21 6.40 -0.20
N ARG A 244 -1.51 7.57 -0.74
CA ARG A 244 -2.62 8.43 -0.30
C ARG A 244 -3.97 7.72 -0.42
N ASP A 245 -4.24 7.06 -1.55
CA ASP A 245 -5.48 6.32 -1.76
C ASP A 245 -5.56 5.09 -0.86
N LEU A 246 -4.43 4.43 -0.59
CA LEU A 246 -4.37 3.34 0.38
C LEU A 246 -4.70 3.81 1.80
N ILE A 247 -4.20 4.97 2.21
CA ILE A 247 -4.56 5.58 3.50
C ILE A 247 -6.06 5.85 3.57
N ALA A 248 -6.63 6.49 2.54
CA ALA A 248 -8.06 6.79 2.46
C ALA A 248 -8.90 5.50 2.51
N TYR A 249 -8.50 4.49 1.77
CA TYR A 249 -9.15 3.16 1.78
C TYR A 249 -9.12 2.53 3.17
N ARG A 250 -7.97 2.50 3.84
CA ARG A 250 -7.84 1.94 5.19
C ARG A 250 -8.64 2.72 6.23
N MET A 251 -8.66 4.05 6.14
CA MET A 251 -9.50 4.88 7.03
C MET A 251 -10.98 4.57 6.88
N LYS A 252 -11.42 4.20 5.69
CA LYS A 252 -12.83 3.88 5.40
C LYS A 252 -13.20 2.44 5.80
N HIS A 253 -12.30 1.48 5.62
CA HIS A 253 -12.61 0.05 5.69
C HIS A 253 -12.05 -0.67 6.93
N ASP A 254 -11.00 -0.14 7.57
CA ASP A 254 -10.43 -0.72 8.77
C ASP A 254 -11.21 -0.26 10.02
N HIS A 255 -11.50 -1.18 10.91
CA HIS A 255 -12.03 -0.87 12.23
C HIS A 255 -10.89 -0.38 13.16
N LEU A 256 -10.59 0.91 13.06
CA LEU A 256 -9.43 1.54 13.71
C LEU A 256 -9.63 1.77 15.22
N VAL A 257 -10.85 1.66 15.70
CA VAL A 257 -11.20 1.82 17.11
C VAL A 257 -11.99 0.62 17.62
N GLU A 258 -11.83 0.32 18.90
CA GLU A 258 -12.64 -0.68 19.60
C GLU A 258 -13.35 -0.04 20.78
N MET A 259 -14.61 -0.40 20.99
CA MET A 259 -15.35 0.02 22.15
C MET A 259 -14.91 -0.79 23.37
N VAL A 260 -14.35 -0.13 24.37
CA VAL A 260 -13.84 -0.75 25.61
C VAL A 260 -14.96 -0.86 26.67
N SER A 261 -15.78 0.20 26.79
CA SER A 261 -16.87 0.23 27.75
C SER A 261 -17.99 1.14 27.29
N ALA A 262 -19.19 0.90 27.82
CA ALA A 262 -20.34 1.80 27.69
C ALA A 262 -21.14 1.80 29.00
N SER A 263 -21.57 2.98 29.43
CA SER A 263 -22.38 3.17 30.65
C SER A 263 -23.36 4.31 30.48
N ALA A 264 -24.42 4.30 31.28
CA ALA A 264 -25.26 5.47 31.47
C ALA A 264 -24.52 6.50 32.34
N LEU A 265 -24.64 7.77 32.00
CA LEU A 265 -24.09 8.90 32.76
C LEU A 265 -25.18 9.91 33.02
N ALA A 266 -25.61 10.06 34.27
CA ALA A 266 -26.43 11.17 34.70
C ALA A 266 -25.53 12.38 34.97
N SER A 267 -25.85 13.54 34.38
CA SER A 267 -25.04 14.75 34.47
C SER A 267 -25.93 15.97 34.79
N ASP A 268 -25.44 16.85 35.64
CA ASP A 268 -26.04 18.15 35.88
C ASP A 268 -26.08 19.04 34.61
N TYR A 269 -25.24 18.68 33.61
CA TYR A 269 -25.16 19.34 32.32
C TYR A 269 -25.94 18.57 31.26
N GLY A 270 -27.22 18.90 31.12
CA GLY A 270 -28.07 18.35 30.06
C GLY A 270 -28.70 16.99 30.36
N GLY A 271 -28.65 16.47 31.60
CA GLY A 271 -29.38 15.28 32.04
C GLY A 271 -28.64 13.96 31.64
N ASP A 272 -29.40 12.98 31.13
CA ASP A 272 -28.89 11.65 30.87
C ASP A 272 -28.14 11.53 29.55
N TRP A 273 -26.98 10.87 29.62
CA TRP A 273 -26.09 10.60 28.50
C TRP A 273 -25.70 9.10 28.47
N ARG A 274 -25.26 8.63 27.31
CA ARG A 274 -24.53 7.39 27.19
C ARG A 274 -23.06 7.72 27.03
N ALA A 275 -22.24 7.32 27.99
CA ALA A 275 -20.78 7.45 27.93
C ALA A 275 -20.18 6.17 27.37
N MET A 276 -19.36 6.29 26.32
CA MET A 276 -18.67 5.18 25.68
C MET A 276 -17.18 5.48 25.61
N THR A 277 -16.37 4.49 25.92
CA THR A 277 -14.91 4.59 25.81
C THR A 277 -14.43 3.77 24.64
N TYR A 278 -13.70 4.40 23.75
CA TYR A 278 -13.08 3.76 22.61
C TYR A 278 -11.56 3.83 22.73
N ARG A 279 -10.90 2.75 22.34
CA ARG A 279 -9.44 2.68 22.24
C ARG A 279 -9.03 2.65 20.78
N SER A 280 -8.08 3.50 20.38
CA SER A 280 -7.44 3.42 19.08
C SER A 280 -6.56 2.18 19.01
N LYS A 281 -6.76 1.34 18.00
CA LYS A 281 -5.91 0.16 17.75
C LYS A 281 -4.53 0.53 17.22
N ILE A 282 -4.37 1.77 16.73
CA ILE A 282 -3.13 2.27 16.15
C ILE A 282 -2.25 2.90 17.23
N SER A 283 -2.78 3.88 17.95
CA SER A 283 -2.03 4.67 18.93
C SER A 283 -2.17 4.17 20.37
N GLY A 284 -3.13 3.27 20.64
CA GLY A 284 -3.51 2.90 22.00
C GLY A 284 -4.25 4.00 22.76
N ALA A 285 -4.42 5.18 22.18
CA ALA A 285 -5.09 6.30 22.82
C ALA A 285 -6.57 5.99 23.12
N THR A 286 -7.03 6.49 24.24
CA THR A 286 -8.41 6.31 24.69
C THR A 286 -9.21 7.60 24.42
N HIS A 287 -10.39 7.42 23.83
CA HIS A 287 -11.33 8.50 23.54
C HIS A 287 -12.65 8.24 24.25
N VAL A 288 -13.25 9.28 24.83
CA VAL A 288 -14.57 9.22 25.44
C VAL A 288 -15.58 9.85 24.49
N VAL A 289 -16.66 9.14 24.23
CA VAL A 289 -17.79 9.62 23.43
C VAL A 289 -19.00 9.76 24.35
N LEU A 290 -19.56 10.95 24.41
CA LEU A 290 -20.82 11.24 25.11
C LEU A 290 -21.93 11.36 24.07
N GLN A 291 -22.89 10.45 24.12
CA GLN A 291 -24.04 10.43 23.21
C GLN A 291 -25.30 10.83 23.96
N LYS A 292 -26.05 11.78 23.40
CA LYS A 292 -27.37 12.15 23.88
C LYS A 292 -28.44 11.72 22.86
N GLY A 293 -29.42 10.97 23.31
CA GLY A 293 -30.49 10.47 22.46
C GLY A 293 -30.04 9.30 21.56
N HIS A 294 -30.84 9.03 20.55
CA HIS A 294 -30.58 7.97 19.55
C HIS A 294 -29.89 8.55 18.34
N VAL A 295 -28.86 7.88 17.85
CA VAL A 295 -28.20 8.21 16.57
C VAL A 295 -28.84 7.37 15.49
N ASP A 296 -29.43 8.03 14.50
CA ASP A 296 -30.00 7.40 13.31
C ASP A 296 -28.98 7.49 12.17
N PRO A 297 -28.49 6.34 11.62
CA PRO A 297 -27.55 6.34 10.50
C PRO A 297 -28.07 7.01 9.23
N GLY A 298 -29.41 7.14 9.06
CA GLY A 298 -30.03 7.78 7.91
C GLY A 298 -30.07 9.32 7.98
N HIS A 299 -29.68 9.91 9.11
CA HIS A 299 -29.74 11.35 9.31
C HIS A 299 -28.43 11.94 9.82
N PRO A 300 -28.07 13.17 9.39
CA PRO A 300 -26.90 13.87 9.90
C PRO A 300 -26.97 14.04 11.41
N THR A 301 -25.91 13.70 12.12
CA THR A 301 -25.78 13.82 13.56
C THR A 301 -24.82 14.95 13.90
N LEU A 302 -25.24 15.84 14.81
CA LEU A 302 -24.36 16.89 15.31
C LEU A 302 -23.27 16.29 16.20
N VAL A 303 -22.02 16.49 15.83
CA VAL A 303 -20.85 16.03 16.57
C VAL A 303 -19.99 17.22 16.99
N ARG A 304 -19.56 17.24 18.26
CA ARG A 304 -18.58 18.21 18.78
C ARG A 304 -17.31 17.46 19.20
N MET A 305 -16.18 17.83 18.62
CA MET A 305 -14.86 17.40 19.10
C MET A 305 -14.39 18.35 20.21
N HIS A 306 -13.85 17.76 21.29
CA HIS A 306 -13.31 18.50 22.42
C HIS A 306 -12.04 17.81 22.94
N ALA A 307 -10.93 18.56 23.01
CA ALA A 307 -9.74 18.12 23.68
C ALA A 307 -9.86 18.52 25.16
N ILE A 308 -9.88 17.53 26.05
CA ILE A 308 -9.99 17.78 27.50
C ILE A 308 -8.69 18.37 28.00
N SER A 309 -8.79 19.53 28.64
CA SER A 309 -7.71 20.16 29.40
C SER A 309 -8.10 20.19 30.89
N ILE A 310 -7.32 19.55 31.74
CA ILE A 310 -7.57 19.60 33.18
C ILE A 310 -7.53 21.04 33.70
N PHE A 311 -6.66 21.86 33.14
CA PHE A 311 -6.52 23.25 33.55
C PHE A 311 -7.74 24.10 33.17
N ASP A 312 -8.23 23.96 31.90
CA ASP A 312 -9.34 24.75 31.41
C ASP A 312 -10.70 24.23 31.90
N ASP A 313 -10.86 22.85 31.78
CA ASP A 313 -12.17 22.21 31.98
C ASP A 313 -12.46 21.94 33.48
N VAL A 314 -11.41 21.65 34.28
CA VAL A 314 -11.57 21.27 35.69
C VAL A 314 -11.12 22.40 36.63
N LEU A 315 -9.97 23.01 36.38
CA LEU A 315 -9.37 24.00 37.25
C LEU A 315 -9.76 25.45 36.86
N GLY A 316 -10.44 25.63 35.72
CA GLY A 316 -10.91 26.93 35.26
C GLY A 316 -9.79 27.93 35.01
N GLN A 317 -8.65 27.47 34.47
CA GLN A 317 -7.52 28.31 34.11
C GLN A 317 -7.99 29.42 33.17
N ARG A 318 -7.82 30.67 33.58
CA ARG A 318 -8.03 31.82 32.69
C ARG A 318 -6.75 32.02 31.88
N THR A 319 -6.68 31.44 30.71
CA THR A 319 -5.68 31.85 29.72
C THR A 319 -5.95 33.30 29.36
N ALA A 320 -4.97 34.18 29.51
CA ALA A 320 -5.05 35.54 29.04
C ALA A 320 -5.44 35.51 27.57
N ALA A 321 -6.61 36.05 27.26
CA ALA A 321 -7.26 35.97 25.96
C ALA A 321 -6.33 36.47 24.84
N LEU A 322 -5.88 35.58 24.02
CA LEU A 322 -5.71 35.90 22.61
C LEU A 322 -7.10 35.74 21.98
N ASP A 323 -7.77 36.89 21.80
CA ASP A 323 -9.06 37.10 21.19
C ASP A 323 -10.32 36.66 21.96
N GLY A 324 -11.07 37.65 22.41
CA GLY A 324 -12.29 37.55 23.13
C GLY A 324 -13.44 36.82 22.45
N GLY A 325 -13.51 35.51 22.70
CA GLY A 325 -14.65 34.70 22.34
C GLY A 325 -14.98 33.73 23.46
N ASP A 326 -16.13 33.99 24.11
CA ASP A 326 -16.72 33.12 25.12
C ASP A 326 -16.92 31.72 24.51
N TRP A 327 -16.16 30.71 25.02
CA TRP A 327 -16.26 29.31 24.57
C TRP A 327 -17.68 28.75 24.69
N ARG A 328 -18.52 29.33 25.53
CA ARG A 328 -19.94 28.96 25.72
C ARG A 328 -20.80 29.28 24.51
N THR A 329 -20.31 30.11 23.58
CA THR A 329 -21.07 30.58 22.41
C THR A 329 -20.50 30.16 21.07
N ARG A 330 -19.36 29.42 21.01
CA ARG A 330 -18.83 28.91 19.74
C ARG A 330 -19.75 27.80 19.21
N ARG A 331 -20.56 28.19 18.25
CA ARG A 331 -21.44 27.31 17.48
C ARG A 331 -20.58 26.27 16.73
N GLY A 332 -21.08 25.02 16.73
CA GLY A 332 -20.39 23.86 16.21
C GLY A 332 -19.84 24.03 14.79
N CYS A 333 -18.66 23.47 14.56
CA CYS A 333 -18.19 23.16 13.22
C CYS A 333 -19.09 22.07 12.63
N ASN A 334 -19.79 22.38 11.54
CA ASN A 334 -20.47 21.41 10.69
C ASN A 334 -19.41 20.58 9.97
N CYS A 335 -19.13 19.38 10.43
CA CYS A 335 -18.47 18.37 9.61
C CYS A 335 -19.57 17.60 8.87
N SER A 336 -19.94 18.09 7.67
CA SER A 336 -20.69 17.28 6.72
C SER A 336 -19.75 16.26 6.08
N HIS A 337 -19.79 15.03 6.52
CA HIS A 337 -19.24 13.93 5.74
C HIS A 337 -20.37 13.36 4.87
N HIS A 338 -20.21 13.50 3.57
CA HIS A 338 -20.99 12.75 2.61
C HIS A 338 -20.64 11.25 2.76
N ALA A 339 -21.70 10.46 2.84
CA ALA A 339 -21.63 9.00 2.82
C ALA A 339 -21.17 8.47 1.45
#